data_762a5d9061ba9261a12492ac8ac7a7fc
#
_entry.id   762a5d9061ba9261a12492ac8ac7a7fc
#
_cell.length_a   1.000
_cell.length_b   1.000
_cell.length_c   1.000
_cell.angle_alpha   90.00
_cell.angle_beta   90.00
_cell.angle_gamma   90.00
#
_symmetry.space_group_name_H-M   'P 1'
#
loop_
_entity.id
_entity.type
_entity.pdbx_description
1 polymer ?
#
loop_
_entity_poly.entity_id
_entity_poly.type
_entity_poly.pdbx_seq_one_letter_code
_entity_poly.pdbx_strand_id
1 'polypeptide(L)'
;MKLKYIITSVFVLATVLNVACSDRDNYTIPKGSFEGKPIVPPVKVETSKVDGKWRLLVDGQELYVKGAACNNFYAEAADFGANVVRTYGVSDKSKAILDAAQEKGLYVNFGLYIKRETDGFDYNNAAAVKAQFDEMKATVERFKDHPALLVWSIGNEAEASYTNLKLWDAINDIAKMIHETDPNHPTTTTLASSNVNHIKNIIEKAPHIDILSVNTYAPNLPGVLGNLQSAGWTKPYMITEFGPRGTWQMNPEPERVLPWGGLVEQTSSEKEADYLKAYQENIAVNKDNGCLGSFVFLWGYQTHGEVLTWYGLFDKKGYTFPAVDAMQYAWTGSYPKNRAPVIATRNDILMNGKKAEDAIIVSPNSSNEAKVTATDPDGDALTYDWMIMKEKTASSDGSQSQIDRRTR
;
A
#
# COMPACT_ATOMS: atom_id res chain seq x y z
N MET A 1 6.05 -6.14 53.59
CA MET A 1 6.77 -5.93 52.29
C MET A 1 5.80 -5.17 51.36
N LYS A 2 5.92 -3.85 51.24
CA LYS A 2 5.03 -3.04 50.41
C LYS A 2 5.57 -3.00 48.99
N LEU A 3 4.88 -3.61 48.05
CA LEU A 3 5.19 -3.58 46.62
C LEU A 3 4.84 -2.15 46.12
N LYS A 4 5.86 -1.37 45.79
CA LYS A 4 5.68 -0.09 45.07
C LYS A 4 5.50 -0.41 43.61
N TYR A 5 4.28 -0.30 43.11
CA TYR A 5 4.06 -0.24 41.66
C TYR A 5 4.44 1.16 41.17
N ILE A 6 5.53 1.27 40.45
CA ILE A 6 5.83 2.46 39.65
C ILE A 6 5.05 2.27 38.35
N ILE A 7 3.87 2.88 38.26
CA ILE A 7 3.12 3.02 37.01
C ILE A 7 3.73 4.24 36.30
N THR A 8 4.68 4.01 35.44
CA THR A 8 5.17 5.03 34.51
C THR A 8 4.19 5.04 33.34
N SER A 9 3.10 5.79 33.46
CA SER A 9 2.20 6.05 32.35
C SER A 9 2.82 7.16 31.50
N VAL A 10 3.53 6.79 30.46
CA VAL A 10 3.97 7.72 29.45
C VAL A 10 2.81 7.84 28.45
N PHE A 11 2.20 9.00 28.39
CA PHE A 11 1.19 9.32 27.37
C PHE A 11 1.91 10.09 26.26
N VAL A 12 2.01 9.49 25.08
CA VAL A 12 2.28 10.24 23.86
C VAL A 12 0.94 10.59 23.24
N LEU A 13 0.76 11.86 23.02
CA LEU A 13 -0.39 12.39 22.31
C LEU A 13 -0.20 12.08 20.83
N ALA A 14 -0.71 10.94 20.34
CA ALA A 14 -0.88 10.77 18.92
C ALA A 14 -2.16 11.51 18.52
N THR A 15 -2.00 12.72 18.04
CA THR A 15 -3.11 13.47 17.46
C THR A 15 -3.42 12.90 16.09
N VAL A 16 -4.44 12.06 16.00
CA VAL A 16 -5.14 11.89 14.73
C VAL A 16 -6.13 13.04 14.66
N LEU A 17 -5.75 14.08 13.93
CA LEU A 17 -6.68 15.11 13.56
C LEU A 17 -7.57 14.58 12.46
N ASN A 18 -8.75 14.13 12.83
CA ASN A 18 -9.87 14.09 11.91
C ASN A 18 -10.41 15.50 11.83
N VAL A 19 -9.95 16.26 10.88
CA VAL A 19 -10.56 17.55 10.58
C VAL A 19 -11.64 17.26 9.56
N ALA A 20 -12.88 17.28 9.98
CA ALA A 20 -14.04 17.03 9.13
C ALA A 20 -14.80 18.33 8.93
N CYS A 21 -15.24 18.55 7.71
CA CYS A 21 -16.32 19.49 7.43
C CYS A 21 -17.58 19.12 8.21
N SER A 22 -18.35 20.12 8.62
CA SER A 22 -19.41 20.05 9.61
C SER A 22 -20.70 19.39 9.12
N ASP A 23 -20.76 18.06 9.00
CA ASP A 23 -22.02 17.31 9.01
C ASP A 23 -21.79 15.92 9.57
N ARG A 24 -21.99 15.79 10.89
CA ARG A 24 -21.60 14.59 11.67
C ARG A 24 -22.46 13.34 11.42
N ASP A 25 -23.63 13.45 10.82
CA ASP A 25 -24.61 12.35 10.81
C ASP A 25 -24.76 11.64 9.44
N ASN A 26 -24.14 12.15 8.37
CA ASN A 26 -24.24 11.57 7.02
C ASN A 26 -22.93 11.71 6.23
N TYR A 27 -21.77 11.42 6.85
CA TYR A 27 -20.54 11.46 6.10
C TYR A 27 -20.51 10.29 5.10
N THR A 28 -20.73 10.64 3.86
CA THR A 28 -20.34 9.81 2.71
C THR A 28 -18.94 10.20 2.30
N ILE A 29 -18.08 9.22 2.00
CA ILE A 29 -16.78 9.46 1.39
C ILE A 29 -16.95 10.53 0.32
N PRO A 30 -16.14 11.61 0.30
CA PRO A 30 -16.26 12.65 -0.69
C PRO A 30 -16.26 12.02 -2.07
N LYS A 31 -17.28 12.29 -2.88
CA LYS A 31 -17.25 11.87 -4.27
C LYS A 31 -16.08 12.61 -4.94
N GLY A 32 -15.10 11.86 -5.41
CA GLY A 32 -14.04 12.38 -6.27
C GLY A 32 -14.63 12.94 -7.56
N SER A 33 -13.80 13.64 -8.32
CA SER A 33 -14.21 14.36 -9.52
C SER A 33 -14.41 13.47 -10.76
N PHE A 34 -14.24 12.15 -10.64
CA PHE A 34 -14.22 11.24 -11.79
C PHE A 34 -15.35 10.22 -11.71
N GLU A 35 -16.07 10.06 -12.81
CA GLU A 35 -17.02 8.95 -13.01
C GLU A 35 -16.36 7.93 -13.93
N GLY A 36 -16.05 6.75 -13.39
CA GLY A 36 -15.60 5.62 -14.17
C GLY A 36 -16.73 5.09 -15.06
N LYS A 37 -16.37 4.56 -16.23
CA LYS A 37 -17.32 3.85 -17.09
C LYS A 37 -17.17 2.35 -16.85
N PRO A 38 -18.28 1.58 -16.76
CA PRO A 38 -18.19 0.13 -16.60
C PRO A 38 -17.33 -0.52 -17.68
N ILE A 39 -16.52 -1.49 -17.27
CA ILE A 39 -15.72 -2.30 -18.18
C ILE A 39 -16.63 -3.27 -18.91
N VAL A 40 -16.50 -3.34 -20.23
CA VAL A 40 -17.30 -4.21 -21.09
C VAL A 40 -16.42 -5.36 -21.62
N PRO A 41 -16.82 -6.64 -21.44
CA PRO A 41 -16.08 -7.77 -21.99
C PRO A 41 -16.20 -7.85 -23.52
N PRO A 42 -15.29 -8.56 -24.22
CA PRO A 42 -14.13 -9.27 -23.67
C PRO A 42 -12.99 -8.32 -23.32
N VAL A 43 -12.10 -8.76 -22.43
CA VAL A 43 -10.89 -8.03 -22.07
C VAL A 43 -9.69 -8.95 -22.34
N LYS A 44 -8.73 -8.44 -23.12
CA LYS A 44 -7.43 -9.05 -23.30
C LYS A 44 -6.35 -8.10 -22.79
N VAL A 45 -5.53 -8.58 -21.89
CA VAL A 45 -4.42 -7.82 -21.31
C VAL A 45 -3.09 -8.46 -21.73
N GLU A 46 -2.18 -7.65 -22.22
CA GLU A 46 -0.85 -8.13 -22.61
C GLU A 46 0.24 -7.10 -22.31
N THR A 47 1.45 -7.58 -22.06
CA THR A 47 2.63 -6.72 -22.06
C THR A 47 3.29 -6.78 -23.42
N SER A 48 3.56 -5.63 -24.02
CA SER A 48 4.15 -5.54 -25.36
C SER A 48 5.13 -4.38 -25.47
N LYS A 49 6.03 -4.45 -26.45
CA LYS A 49 6.88 -3.31 -26.79
C LYS A 49 6.22 -2.49 -27.89
N VAL A 50 5.88 -1.24 -27.54
CA VAL A 50 5.42 -0.23 -28.48
C VAL A 50 6.55 0.79 -28.65
N ASP A 51 7.04 0.99 -29.87
CA ASP A 51 8.20 1.84 -30.17
C ASP A 51 9.44 1.51 -29.30
N GLY A 52 9.67 0.20 -29.08
CA GLY A 52 10.79 -0.30 -28.30
C GLY A 52 10.63 -0.21 -26.78
N LYS A 53 9.54 0.36 -26.28
CA LYS A 53 9.26 0.60 -24.85
C LYS A 53 8.18 -0.36 -24.36
N TRP A 54 8.36 -0.94 -23.18
CA TRP A 54 7.36 -1.80 -22.58
C TRP A 54 6.07 -1.02 -22.23
N ARG A 55 4.94 -1.63 -22.56
CA ARG A 55 3.59 -1.12 -22.26
C ARG A 55 2.69 -2.27 -21.78
N LEU A 56 1.72 -1.93 -20.94
CA LEU A 56 0.58 -2.78 -20.64
C LEU A 56 -0.55 -2.35 -21.58
N LEU A 57 -1.09 -3.29 -22.32
CA LEU A 57 -2.16 -3.06 -23.28
C LEU A 57 -3.41 -3.78 -22.80
N VAL A 58 -4.55 -3.11 -22.84
CA VAL A 58 -5.87 -3.68 -22.63
C VAL A 58 -6.67 -3.51 -23.92
N ASP A 59 -7.05 -4.62 -24.52
CA ASP A 59 -7.70 -4.64 -25.85
C ASP A 59 -6.94 -3.79 -26.89
N GLY A 60 -5.60 -3.86 -26.84
CA GLY A 60 -4.70 -3.13 -27.72
C GLY A 60 -4.48 -1.64 -27.39
N GLN A 61 -5.13 -1.12 -26.33
CA GLN A 61 -4.96 0.26 -25.87
C GLN A 61 -4.02 0.32 -24.67
N GLU A 62 -3.09 1.29 -24.68
CA GLU A 62 -2.15 1.46 -23.57
C GLU A 62 -2.89 1.84 -22.26
N LEU A 63 -2.62 1.08 -21.20
CA LEU A 63 -3.01 1.38 -19.83
C LEU A 63 -1.77 1.62 -18.98
N TYR A 64 -1.55 2.85 -18.51
CA TYR A 64 -0.57 3.13 -17.47
C TYR A 64 -1.23 3.00 -16.11
N VAL A 65 -0.72 2.13 -15.25
CA VAL A 65 -1.34 1.78 -13.97
C VAL A 65 -1.27 2.94 -12.98
N LYS A 66 -2.42 3.49 -12.65
CA LYS A 66 -2.69 4.46 -11.59
C LYS A 66 -3.40 3.71 -10.49
N GLY A 67 -2.64 3.01 -9.66
CA GLY A 67 -3.16 1.95 -8.82
C GLY A 67 -3.31 2.35 -7.36
N ALA A 68 -4.29 1.72 -6.71
CA ALA A 68 -4.52 1.77 -5.28
C ALA A 68 -4.36 0.36 -4.66
N ALA A 69 -3.43 0.19 -3.72
CA ALA A 69 -3.28 -1.04 -2.96
C ALA A 69 -4.27 -1.01 -1.78
N CYS A 70 -5.36 -1.76 -1.90
CA CYS A 70 -6.54 -1.57 -1.08
C CYS A 70 -6.68 -2.62 0.04
N ASN A 71 -7.16 -2.15 1.20
CA ASN A 71 -7.80 -3.01 2.19
C ASN A 71 -9.27 -2.62 2.44
N ASN A 72 -9.66 -1.42 2.02
CA ASN A 72 -11.03 -0.89 2.07
C ASN A 72 -11.25 0.07 0.89
N PHE A 73 -12.47 0.53 0.69
CA PHE A 73 -12.82 1.60 -0.25
C PHE A 73 -12.37 1.32 -1.69
N TYR A 74 -12.50 0.07 -2.15
CA TYR A 74 -12.01 -0.35 -3.48
C TYR A 74 -12.66 0.41 -4.62
N ALA A 75 -13.98 0.54 -4.59
CA ALA A 75 -14.73 1.19 -5.65
C ALA A 75 -14.50 2.71 -5.69
N GLU A 76 -14.29 3.31 -4.52
CA GLU A 76 -14.08 4.74 -4.35
C GLU A 76 -12.75 5.22 -4.95
N ALA A 77 -11.80 4.33 -5.16
CA ALA A 77 -10.52 4.69 -5.81
C ALA A 77 -10.74 5.31 -7.21
N ALA A 78 -11.77 4.88 -7.94
CA ALA A 78 -12.13 5.47 -9.23
C ALA A 78 -12.49 6.95 -9.13
N ASP A 79 -13.16 7.34 -8.06
CA ASP A 79 -13.64 8.70 -7.85
C ASP A 79 -12.46 9.70 -7.70
N PHE A 80 -11.27 9.19 -7.38
CA PHE A 80 -10.03 9.97 -7.28
C PHE A 80 -9.06 9.75 -8.46
N GLY A 81 -9.53 9.09 -9.53
CA GLY A 81 -8.76 8.94 -10.77
C GLY A 81 -7.83 7.73 -10.83
N ALA A 82 -7.93 6.78 -9.90
CA ALA A 82 -7.32 5.48 -10.07
C ALA A 82 -7.99 4.72 -11.22
N ASN A 83 -7.25 3.82 -11.86
CA ASN A 83 -7.76 2.93 -12.90
C ASN A 83 -7.54 1.45 -12.57
N VAL A 84 -6.79 1.16 -11.51
CA VAL A 84 -6.53 -0.22 -11.04
C VAL A 84 -6.56 -0.26 -9.52
N VAL A 85 -7.14 -1.32 -8.96
CA VAL A 85 -7.02 -1.65 -7.54
C VAL A 85 -6.24 -2.95 -7.37
N ARG A 86 -5.55 -3.10 -6.24
CA ARG A 86 -4.80 -4.31 -5.92
C ARG A 86 -5.41 -5.03 -4.73
N THR A 87 -5.56 -6.35 -4.86
CA THR A 87 -5.90 -7.28 -3.78
C THR A 87 -4.69 -8.14 -3.40
N TYR A 88 -4.72 -8.77 -2.23
CA TYR A 88 -3.59 -9.54 -1.69
C TYR A 88 -3.84 -11.05 -1.62
N GLY A 89 -5.07 -11.45 -1.80
CA GLY A 89 -5.47 -12.85 -1.73
C GLY A 89 -6.95 -13.02 -2.06
N VAL A 90 -7.38 -14.27 -2.06
CA VAL A 90 -8.75 -14.66 -2.38
C VAL A 90 -9.57 -14.81 -1.12
N SER A 91 -10.80 -14.30 -1.14
CA SER A 91 -11.77 -14.40 -0.06
C SER A 91 -13.19 -14.54 -0.61
N ASP A 92 -14.15 -14.73 0.28
CA ASP A 92 -15.58 -14.76 -0.09
C ASP A 92 -16.05 -13.46 -0.73
N LYS A 93 -15.33 -12.35 -0.49
CA LYS A 93 -15.62 -11.03 -1.05
C LYS A 93 -15.00 -10.80 -2.43
N SER A 94 -14.12 -11.68 -2.92
CA SER A 94 -13.34 -11.45 -4.14
C SER A 94 -14.23 -11.18 -5.37
N LYS A 95 -15.32 -11.93 -5.52
CA LYS A 95 -16.28 -11.68 -6.61
C LYS A 95 -16.92 -10.29 -6.49
N ALA A 96 -17.37 -9.93 -5.30
CA ALA A 96 -18.00 -8.62 -5.08
C ALA A 96 -17.03 -7.45 -5.31
N ILE A 97 -15.74 -7.63 -4.97
CA ILE A 97 -14.70 -6.64 -5.27
C ILE A 97 -14.50 -6.48 -6.78
N LEU A 98 -14.43 -7.59 -7.51
CA LEU A 98 -14.30 -7.58 -8.96
C LEU A 98 -15.52 -6.93 -9.64
N ASP A 99 -16.76 -7.31 -9.22
CA ASP A 99 -18.00 -6.74 -9.75
C ASP A 99 -18.04 -5.21 -9.51
N ALA A 100 -17.74 -4.75 -8.30
CA ALA A 100 -17.74 -3.34 -7.96
C ALA A 100 -16.64 -2.56 -8.71
N ALA A 101 -15.48 -3.16 -8.92
CA ALA A 101 -14.42 -2.58 -9.73
C ALA A 101 -14.87 -2.42 -11.19
N GLN A 102 -15.48 -3.47 -11.78
CA GLN A 102 -16.02 -3.43 -13.13
C GLN A 102 -17.04 -2.30 -13.32
N GLU A 103 -17.98 -2.15 -12.38
CA GLU A 103 -19.02 -1.11 -12.44
C GLU A 103 -18.41 0.31 -12.41
N LYS A 104 -17.27 0.47 -11.74
CA LYS A 104 -16.56 1.74 -11.60
C LYS A 104 -15.49 1.99 -12.66
N GLY A 105 -15.29 1.06 -13.59
CA GLY A 105 -14.23 1.17 -14.61
C GLY A 105 -12.84 0.94 -14.07
N LEU A 106 -12.72 0.23 -12.95
CA LEU A 106 -11.45 -0.17 -12.35
C LEU A 106 -11.08 -1.59 -12.76
N TYR A 107 -9.84 -1.78 -13.15
CA TYR A 107 -9.25 -3.10 -13.25
C TYR A 107 -8.71 -3.57 -11.90
N VAL A 108 -8.42 -4.86 -11.79
CA VAL A 108 -7.91 -5.47 -10.56
C VAL A 108 -6.60 -6.22 -10.83
N ASN A 109 -5.55 -5.82 -10.14
CA ASN A 109 -4.37 -6.65 -9.93
C ASN A 109 -4.73 -7.67 -8.85
N PHE A 110 -5.09 -8.90 -9.27
CA PHE A 110 -5.74 -9.89 -8.44
C PHE A 110 -4.72 -10.78 -7.72
N GLY A 111 -4.67 -10.67 -6.40
CA GLY A 111 -3.72 -11.40 -5.56
C GLY A 111 -4.07 -12.87 -5.40
N LEU A 112 -3.10 -13.73 -5.65
CA LEU A 112 -3.08 -15.14 -5.31
C LEU A 112 -2.10 -15.31 -4.13
N TYR A 113 -2.61 -15.55 -2.92
CA TYR A 113 -1.76 -15.67 -1.74
C TYR A 113 -0.95 -16.96 -1.79
N ILE A 114 0.38 -16.84 -1.91
CA ILE A 114 1.30 -17.96 -1.76
C ILE A 114 1.75 -18.08 -0.29
N LYS A 115 1.70 -19.29 0.26
CA LYS A 115 2.08 -19.55 1.65
C LYS A 115 3.58 -19.38 1.84
N ARG A 116 4.00 -18.70 2.90
CA ARG A 116 5.41 -18.41 3.17
C ARG A 116 6.01 -19.43 4.16
N GLU A 117 7.33 -19.58 4.11
CA GLU A 117 8.05 -20.40 5.11
C GLU A 117 7.83 -19.82 6.52
N THR A 118 7.73 -18.51 6.68
CA THR A 118 7.40 -17.86 7.96
C THR A 118 6.00 -18.19 8.49
N ASP A 119 5.10 -18.64 7.60
CA ASP A 119 3.77 -19.14 7.97
C ASP A 119 3.80 -20.66 8.28
N GLY A 120 4.97 -21.27 8.29
CA GLY A 120 5.18 -22.70 8.53
C GLY A 120 5.03 -23.58 7.28
N PHE A 121 5.05 -23.01 6.08
CA PHE A 121 4.92 -23.78 4.85
C PHE A 121 6.27 -24.36 4.40
N ASP A 122 6.32 -25.67 4.15
CA ASP A 122 7.53 -26.36 3.69
C ASP A 122 7.46 -26.66 2.18
N TYR A 123 8.27 -25.98 1.42
CA TYR A 123 8.40 -26.18 -0.02
C TYR A 123 9.08 -27.50 -0.42
N ASN A 124 9.60 -28.29 0.53
CA ASN A 124 10.05 -29.67 0.28
C ASN A 124 8.89 -30.67 0.38
N ASN A 125 7.75 -30.28 0.97
CA ASN A 125 6.56 -31.11 1.03
C ASN A 125 5.79 -31.06 -0.29
N ALA A 126 6.07 -32.00 -1.18
CA ALA A 126 5.46 -32.06 -2.51
C ALA A 126 3.92 -32.13 -2.47
N ALA A 127 3.33 -32.77 -1.47
CA ALA A 127 1.88 -32.85 -1.33
C ALA A 127 1.27 -31.49 -0.96
N ALA A 128 1.91 -30.74 -0.06
CA ALA A 128 1.47 -29.40 0.31
C ALA A 128 1.61 -28.41 -0.86
N VAL A 129 2.73 -28.47 -1.59
CA VAL A 129 2.97 -27.65 -2.80
C VAL A 129 1.92 -27.94 -3.86
N LYS A 130 1.62 -29.24 -4.10
CA LYS A 130 0.57 -29.63 -5.04
C LYS A 130 -0.81 -29.12 -4.62
N ALA A 131 -1.16 -29.23 -3.34
CA ALA A 131 -2.45 -28.76 -2.83
C ALA A 131 -2.59 -27.23 -3.03
N GLN A 132 -1.53 -26.44 -2.76
CA GLN A 132 -1.51 -25.01 -3.03
C GLN A 132 -1.68 -24.72 -4.53
N PHE A 133 -0.99 -25.46 -5.39
CA PHE A 133 -1.12 -25.33 -6.86
C PHE A 133 -2.55 -25.59 -7.34
N ASP A 134 -3.18 -26.68 -6.86
CA ASP A 134 -4.55 -27.07 -7.23
C ASP A 134 -5.58 -26.01 -6.77
N GLU A 135 -5.39 -25.43 -5.57
CA GLU A 135 -6.22 -24.35 -5.05
C GLU A 135 -6.11 -23.10 -5.94
N MET A 136 -4.89 -22.73 -6.36
CA MET A 136 -4.69 -21.59 -7.26
C MET A 136 -5.26 -21.84 -8.64
N LYS A 137 -5.11 -23.06 -9.18
CA LYS A 137 -5.71 -23.44 -10.47
C LYS A 137 -7.23 -23.28 -10.45
N ALA A 138 -7.89 -23.81 -9.41
CA ALA A 138 -9.33 -23.65 -9.25
C ALA A 138 -9.75 -22.17 -9.14
N THR A 139 -8.94 -21.35 -8.51
CA THR A 139 -9.17 -19.89 -8.43
C THR A 139 -9.07 -19.22 -9.79
N VAL A 140 -8.03 -19.56 -10.57
CA VAL A 140 -7.83 -19.01 -11.92
C VAL A 140 -9.01 -19.42 -12.82
N GLU A 141 -9.38 -20.71 -12.83
CA GLU A 141 -10.54 -21.21 -13.59
C GLU A 141 -11.83 -20.48 -13.25
N ARG A 142 -12.01 -20.09 -11.98
CA ARG A 142 -13.19 -19.38 -11.49
C ARG A 142 -13.27 -17.92 -11.95
N PHE A 143 -12.15 -17.22 -12.04
CA PHE A 143 -12.14 -15.76 -12.21
C PHE A 143 -11.54 -15.26 -13.52
N LYS A 144 -10.92 -16.11 -14.34
CA LYS A 144 -10.21 -15.74 -15.57
C LYS A 144 -11.03 -14.97 -16.60
N ASP A 145 -12.34 -15.19 -16.61
CA ASP A 145 -13.24 -14.55 -17.57
C ASP A 145 -13.88 -13.26 -17.00
N HIS A 146 -13.44 -12.80 -15.83
CA HIS A 146 -14.01 -11.60 -15.21
C HIS A 146 -13.45 -10.32 -15.86
N PRO A 147 -14.31 -9.40 -16.39
CA PRO A 147 -13.85 -8.24 -17.16
C PRO A 147 -12.94 -7.26 -16.41
N ALA A 148 -13.04 -7.21 -15.10
CA ALA A 148 -12.17 -6.36 -14.28
C ALA A 148 -10.79 -6.96 -13.99
N LEU A 149 -10.56 -8.23 -14.32
CA LEU A 149 -9.25 -8.84 -14.11
C LEU A 149 -8.20 -8.17 -15.01
N LEU A 150 -7.05 -7.78 -14.47
CA LEU A 150 -5.96 -7.18 -15.21
C LEU A 150 -4.70 -8.06 -15.21
N VAL A 151 -4.29 -8.48 -14.03
CA VAL A 151 -3.04 -9.20 -13.82
C VAL A 151 -3.22 -10.20 -12.69
N TRP A 152 -2.68 -11.40 -12.84
CA TRP A 152 -2.55 -12.37 -11.76
C TRP A 152 -1.30 -12.11 -10.93
N SER A 153 -1.46 -11.72 -9.67
CA SER A 153 -0.36 -11.44 -8.75
C SER A 153 -0.07 -12.64 -7.85
N ILE A 154 0.96 -13.41 -8.19
CA ILE A 154 1.34 -14.66 -7.52
C ILE A 154 2.22 -14.33 -6.30
N GLY A 155 1.62 -14.34 -5.12
CA GLY A 155 2.29 -14.02 -3.86
C GLY A 155 2.50 -12.52 -3.62
N ASN A 156 2.71 -12.20 -2.35
CA ASN A 156 3.14 -10.89 -1.89
C ASN A 156 4.25 -11.06 -0.86
N GLU A 157 5.45 -10.58 -1.18
CA GLU A 157 6.61 -10.67 -0.29
C GLU A 157 6.88 -12.09 0.24
N ALA A 158 6.65 -13.09 -0.63
CA ALA A 158 6.77 -14.48 -0.24
C ALA A 158 8.22 -14.86 0.09
N GLU A 159 9.17 -14.10 -0.44
CA GLU A 159 10.60 -14.27 -0.22
C GLU A 159 11.11 -13.58 1.05
N ALA A 160 10.29 -12.84 1.76
CA ALA A 160 10.69 -12.24 3.02
C ALA A 160 11.05 -13.34 4.03
N SER A 161 12.35 -13.43 4.35
CA SER A 161 12.93 -14.46 5.25
C SER A 161 12.80 -15.90 4.74
N TYR A 162 12.72 -16.11 3.41
CA TYR A 162 12.75 -17.45 2.84
C TYR A 162 14.16 -18.06 2.86
N THR A 163 14.23 -19.39 2.90
CA THR A 163 15.47 -20.14 2.84
C THR A 163 15.48 -21.18 1.71
N ASN A 164 14.31 -21.58 1.23
CA ASN A 164 14.16 -22.61 0.23
C ASN A 164 13.89 -22.06 -1.17
N LEU A 165 14.84 -22.25 -2.08
CA LEU A 165 14.73 -21.79 -3.48
C LEU A 165 13.58 -22.44 -4.26
N LYS A 166 12.99 -23.56 -3.79
CA LYS A 166 11.80 -24.17 -4.39
C LYS A 166 10.56 -23.28 -4.32
N LEU A 167 10.56 -22.23 -3.51
CA LEU A 167 9.57 -21.16 -3.61
C LEU A 167 9.44 -20.64 -5.05
N TRP A 168 10.56 -20.36 -5.69
CA TRP A 168 10.58 -19.83 -7.06
C TRP A 168 10.12 -20.83 -8.11
N ASP A 169 10.45 -22.11 -7.92
CA ASP A 169 9.95 -23.19 -8.76
C ASP A 169 8.41 -23.27 -8.67
N ALA A 170 7.85 -23.20 -7.44
CA ALA A 170 6.40 -23.21 -7.23
C ALA A 170 5.70 -21.98 -7.84
N ILE A 171 6.30 -20.78 -7.72
CA ILE A 171 5.80 -19.56 -8.38
C ILE A 171 5.80 -19.74 -9.90
N ASN A 172 6.87 -20.29 -10.46
CA ASN A 172 6.97 -20.55 -11.89
C ASN A 172 5.92 -21.53 -12.41
N ASP A 173 5.70 -22.63 -11.69
CA ASP A 173 4.71 -23.65 -12.06
C ASP A 173 3.29 -23.05 -12.06
N ILE A 174 2.97 -22.18 -11.10
CA ILE A 174 1.71 -21.47 -11.06
C ILE A 174 1.61 -20.48 -12.21
N ALA A 175 2.65 -19.70 -12.53
CA ALA A 175 2.65 -18.77 -13.65
C ALA A 175 2.44 -19.50 -14.99
N LYS A 176 3.13 -20.64 -15.19
CA LYS A 176 2.95 -21.49 -16.35
C LYS A 176 1.52 -22.03 -16.46
N MET A 177 0.95 -22.52 -15.35
CA MET A 177 -0.43 -22.99 -15.31
C MET A 177 -1.42 -21.87 -15.65
N ILE A 178 -1.16 -20.63 -15.19
CA ILE A 178 -2.00 -19.48 -15.53
C ILE A 178 -1.96 -19.24 -17.05
N HIS A 179 -0.79 -19.19 -17.68
CA HIS A 179 -0.69 -19.01 -19.13
C HIS A 179 -1.43 -20.10 -19.93
N GLU A 180 -1.46 -21.35 -19.43
CA GLU A 180 -2.17 -22.46 -20.05
C GLU A 180 -3.68 -22.38 -19.85
N THR A 181 -4.15 -21.82 -18.73
CA THR A 181 -5.57 -21.76 -18.33
C THR A 181 -6.22 -20.44 -18.74
N ASP A 182 -5.47 -19.36 -18.70
CA ASP A 182 -5.87 -17.99 -18.98
C ASP A 182 -4.82 -17.27 -19.85
N PRO A 183 -4.89 -17.42 -21.17
CA PRO A 183 -3.95 -16.76 -22.06
C PRO A 183 -4.21 -15.26 -22.26
N ASN A 184 -5.23 -14.71 -21.60
CA ASN A 184 -5.63 -13.31 -21.78
C ASN A 184 -5.06 -12.36 -20.73
N HIS A 185 -4.46 -12.86 -19.65
CA HIS A 185 -3.96 -12.02 -18.57
C HIS A 185 -2.52 -12.37 -18.19
N PRO A 186 -1.63 -11.37 -18.06
CA PRO A 186 -0.24 -11.58 -17.64
C PRO A 186 -0.15 -11.92 -16.15
N THR A 187 1.03 -12.44 -15.78
CA THR A 187 1.40 -12.81 -14.41
C THR A 187 2.41 -11.85 -13.82
N THR A 188 2.34 -11.66 -12.51
CA THR A 188 3.36 -10.96 -11.74
C THR A 188 3.64 -11.68 -10.42
N THR A 189 4.82 -11.46 -9.84
CA THR A 189 5.12 -11.78 -8.44
C THR A 189 5.70 -10.54 -7.75
N THR A 190 5.39 -10.36 -6.47
CA THR A 190 5.74 -9.14 -5.73
C THR A 190 6.85 -9.41 -4.72
N LEU A 191 7.97 -8.71 -4.87
CA LEU A 191 9.09 -8.70 -3.94
C LEU A 191 8.93 -7.63 -2.85
N ALA A 192 9.40 -7.92 -1.63
CA ALA A 192 9.49 -6.97 -0.51
C ALA A 192 10.53 -5.85 -0.74
N SER A 193 11.43 -6.05 -1.70
CA SER A 193 12.43 -5.08 -2.10
C SER A 193 13.03 -5.44 -3.46
N SER A 194 13.69 -4.48 -4.11
CA SER A 194 14.44 -4.73 -5.34
C SER A 194 15.81 -5.40 -5.09
N ASN A 195 15.85 -6.44 -4.26
CA ASN A 195 17.08 -7.19 -3.99
C ASN A 195 17.58 -7.88 -5.26
N VAL A 196 18.81 -7.56 -5.67
CA VAL A 196 19.42 -8.07 -6.91
C VAL A 196 19.48 -9.60 -6.96
N ASN A 197 19.75 -10.27 -5.84
CA ASN A 197 19.82 -11.74 -5.81
C ASN A 197 18.42 -12.38 -5.93
N HIS A 198 17.41 -11.81 -5.33
CA HIS A 198 16.04 -12.29 -5.49
C HIS A 198 15.56 -12.13 -6.94
N ILE A 199 15.90 -11.01 -7.59
CA ILE A 199 15.58 -10.79 -9.00
C ILE A 199 16.30 -11.80 -9.88
N LYS A 200 17.58 -12.10 -9.62
CA LYS A 200 18.32 -13.15 -10.35
C LYS A 200 17.70 -14.54 -10.18
N ASN A 201 17.24 -14.86 -8.98
CA ASN A 201 16.52 -16.12 -8.73
C ASN A 201 15.22 -16.21 -9.54
N ILE A 202 14.47 -15.11 -9.68
CA ILE A 202 13.27 -15.08 -10.53
C ILE A 202 13.65 -15.27 -12.01
N ILE A 203 14.69 -14.60 -12.50
CA ILE A 203 15.16 -14.76 -13.89
C ILE A 203 15.49 -16.22 -14.19
N GLU A 204 16.18 -16.90 -13.25
CA GLU A 204 16.63 -18.29 -13.43
C GLU A 204 15.50 -19.29 -13.23
N LYS A 205 14.70 -19.13 -12.17
CA LYS A 205 13.79 -20.17 -11.68
C LYS A 205 12.32 -19.93 -11.96
N ALA A 206 11.93 -18.67 -12.22
CA ALA A 206 10.55 -18.30 -12.52
C ALA A 206 10.41 -17.51 -13.83
N PRO A 207 10.93 -18.04 -14.96
CA PRO A 207 10.94 -17.34 -16.25
C PRO A 207 9.55 -17.07 -16.84
N HIS A 208 8.49 -17.75 -16.34
CA HIS A 208 7.11 -17.53 -16.78
C HIS A 208 6.45 -16.30 -16.13
N ILE A 209 7.13 -15.61 -15.20
CA ILE A 209 6.66 -14.31 -14.70
C ILE A 209 6.84 -13.25 -15.79
N ASP A 210 5.75 -12.55 -16.15
CA ASP A 210 5.73 -11.53 -17.22
C ASP A 210 6.16 -10.16 -16.70
N ILE A 211 5.74 -9.80 -15.50
CA ILE A 211 5.96 -8.51 -14.87
C ILE A 211 6.61 -8.75 -13.52
N LEU A 212 7.66 -8.02 -13.18
CA LEU A 212 8.19 -8.01 -11.82
C LEU A 212 7.55 -6.90 -11.02
N SER A 213 6.99 -7.23 -9.88
CA SER A 213 6.44 -6.26 -8.93
C SER A 213 7.36 -6.08 -7.73
N VAL A 214 7.45 -4.83 -7.24
CA VAL A 214 8.28 -4.50 -6.07
C VAL A 214 7.48 -3.62 -5.11
N ASN A 215 7.42 -4.02 -3.85
CA ASN A 215 7.01 -3.16 -2.75
C ASN A 215 8.24 -2.38 -2.29
N THR A 216 8.13 -1.05 -2.25
CA THR A 216 9.28 -0.23 -1.88
C THR A 216 8.85 1.12 -1.33
N TYR A 217 9.48 1.51 -0.25
CA TYR A 217 9.16 2.76 0.46
C TYR A 217 10.37 3.70 0.44
N ALA A 218 10.12 5.00 0.51
CA ALA A 218 11.21 5.95 0.65
C ALA A 218 12.12 5.52 1.83
N PRO A 219 13.45 5.44 1.71
CA PRO A 219 14.35 5.98 0.68
C PRO A 219 14.77 4.96 -0.41
N ASN A 220 14.20 3.75 -0.44
CA ASN A 220 14.68 2.68 -1.32
C ASN A 220 14.14 2.78 -2.76
N LEU A 221 13.06 3.52 -2.95
CA LEU A 221 12.38 3.65 -4.25
C LEU A 221 13.29 4.16 -5.39
N PRO A 222 14.18 5.15 -5.20
CA PRO A 222 15.06 5.62 -6.27
C PRO A 222 16.01 4.56 -6.83
N GLY A 223 16.36 3.54 -6.03
CA GLY A 223 17.29 2.48 -6.42
C GLY A 223 16.69 1.35 -7.27
N VAL A 224 15.37 1.30 -7.41
CA VAL A 224 14.68 0.13 -8.01
C VAL A 224 15.16 -0.13 -9.44
N LEU A 225 15.13 0.86 -10.32
CA LEU A 225 15.53 0.67 -11.72
C LEU A 225 17.00 0.20 -11.83
N GLY A 226 17.90 0.81 -11.07
CA GLY A 226 19.32 0.41 -11.06
C GLY A 226 19.53 -1.03 -10.60
N ASN A 227 18.75 -1.47 -9.60
CA ASN A 227 18.81 -2.86 -9.10
C ASN A 227 18.27 -3.86 -10.13
N LEU A 228 17.16 -3.52 -10.82
CA LEU A 228 16.61 -4.33 -11.91
C LEU A 228 17.64 -4.51 -13.04
N GLN A 229 18.27 -3.42 -13.47
CA GLN A 229 19.30 -3.42 -14.50
C GLN A 229 20.53 -4.24 -14.07
N SER A 230 20.99 -4.05 -12.83
CA SER A 230 22.12 -4.79 -12.26
C SER A 230 21.86 -6.30 -12.14
N ALA A 231 20.60 -6.69 -11.94
CA ALA A 231 20.20 -8.10 -11.94
C ALA A 231 20.07 -8.70 -13.33
N GLY A 232 19.94 -7.88 -14.38
CA GLY A 232 19.71 -8.31 -15.75
C GLY A 232 18.23 -8.52 -16.10
N TRP A 233 17.30 -7.89 -15.36
CA TRP A 233 15.88 -7.94 -15.68
C TRP A 233 15.58 -7.15 -16.95
N THR A 234 14.94 -7.80 -17.93
CA THR A 234 14.67 -7.21 -19.26
C THR A 234 13.19 -7.08 -19.60
N LYS A 235 12.32 -7.63 -18.76
CA LYS A 235 10.86 -7.51 -18.87
C LYS A 235 10.36 -6.27 -18.13
N PRO A 236 9.07 -5.88 -18.25
CA PRO A 236 8.54 -4.75 -17.54
C PRO A 236 8.42 -4.98 -16.03
N TYR A 237 8.18 -3.90 -15.28
CA TYR A 237 7.99 -3.95 -13.83
C TYR A 237 6.89 -2.98 -13.36
N MET A 238 6.41 -3.20 -12.13
CA MET A 238 5.48 -2.31 -11.42
C MET A 238 5.97 -2.06 -9.99
N ILE A 239 5.62 -0.89 -9.46
CA ILE A 239 5.76 -0.60 -8.03
C ILE A 239 4.42 -0.90 -7.35
N THR A 240 4.33 -2.05 -6.71
CA THR A 240 3.06 -2.56 -6.18
C THR A 240 2.70 -2.09 -4.77
N GLU A 241 3.66 -1.47 -4.10
CA GLU A 241 3.44 -0.64 -2.92
C GLU A 241 4.47 0.48 -2.89
N PHE A 242 4.03 1.69 -2.60
CA PHE A 242 4.91 2.80 -2.27
C PHE A 242 4.25 3.74 -1.26
N GLY A 243 5.07 4.44 -0.52
CA GLY A 243 4.63 5.38 0.51
C GLY A 243 5.78 6.04 1.24
N PRO A 244 5.51 6.75 2.33
CA PRO A 244 6.53 7.36 3.17
C PRO A 244 7.44 6.30 3.80
N ARG A 245 8.46 6.75 4.53
CA ARG A 245 9.39 5.88 5.24
C ARG A 245 8.68 4.91 6.18
N GLY A 246 9.05 3.64 6.11
CA GLY A 246 8.52 2.60 6.99
C GLY A 246 9.04 2.70 8.42
N THR A 247 8.28 2.14 9.36
CA THR A 247 8.68 2.10 10.78
C THR A 247 10.03 1.43 11.01
N TRP A 248 10.41 0.49 10.15
CA TRP A 248 11.72 -0.19 10.16
C TRP A 248 12.85 0.59 9.51
N GLN A 249 12.57 1.73 8.90
CA GLN A 249 13.53 2.57 8.17
C GLN A 249 13.89 3.85 8.94
N MET A 250 13.74 3.87 10.27
CA MET A 250 13.86 5.08 11.08
C MET A 250 15.30 5.47 11.45
N ASN A 251 16.30 4.61 11.23
CA ASN A 251 17.69 4.93 11.54
C ASN A 251 18.21 6.27 10.98
N PRO A 252 17.84 6.70 9.75
CA PRO A 252 18.23 8.01 9.23
C PRO A 252 17.50 9.20 9.88
N GLU A 253 16.48 8.95 10.71
CA GLU A 253 15.69 9.98 11.41
C GLU A 253 15.61 9.62 12.91
N PRO A 254 16.76 9.56 13.61
CA PRO A 254 16.79 9.12 15.02
C PRO A 254 16.01 10.05 15.95
N GLU A 255 15.84 11.32 15.59
CA GLU A 255 15.03 12.29 16.32
C GLU A 255 13.54 11.92 16.37
N ARG A 256 13.08 11.06 15.46
CA ARG A 256 11.72 10.51 15.45
C ARG A 256 11.56 9.22 16.25
N VAL A 257 12.62 8.78 16.91
CA VAL A 257 12.59 7.63 17.80
C VAL A 257 12.77 8.11 19.23
N LEU A 258 11.73 8.01 20.03
CA LEU A 258 11.75 8.45 21.43
C LEU A 258 12.64 7.54 22.28
N PRO A 259 13.17 8.01 23.44
CA PRO A 259 14.10 7.23 24.28
C PRO A 259 13.59 5.86 24.72
N TRP A 260 12.28 5.67 24.72
CA TRP A 260 11.61 4.40 25.06
C TRP A 260 11.19 3.57 23.84
N GLY A 261 11.64 3.95 22.62
CA GLY A 261 11.35 3.24 21.38
C GLY A 261 10.02 3.63 20.71
N GLY A 262 9.30 4.60 21.23
CA GLY A 262 8.10 5.15 20.56
C GLY A 262 8.50 5.87 19.27
N LEU A 263 7.65 5.77 18.23
CA LEU A 263 7.89 6.43 16.95
C LEU A 263 7.05 7.68 16.82
N VAL A 264 7.66 8.79 16.46
CA VAL A 264 6.97 10.03 16.11
C VAL A 264 6.55 9.96 14.64
N GLU A 265 5.25 9.88 14.43
CA GLU A 265 4.65 9.80 13.10
C GLU A 265 4.68 11.18 12.41
N GLN A 266 4.89 11.18 11.08
CA GLN A 266 4.71 12.39 10.26
C GLN A 266 3.26 12.88 10.31
N THR A 267 3.03 14.17 10.13
CA THR A 267 1.67 14.67 9.86
C THR A 267 1.16 14.12 8.53
N SER A 268 -0.16 14.10 8.36
CA SER A 268 -0.75 13.66 7.09
C SER A 268 -0.29 14.51 5.91
N SER A 269 0.00 15.81 6.15
CA SER A 269 0.49 16.72 5.11
C SER A 269 1.97 16.51 4.78
N GLU A 270 2.80 16.16 5.76
CA GLU A 270 4.19 15.74 5.48
C GLU A 270 4.20 14.47 4.63
N LYS A 271 3.30 13.51 4.91
CA LYS A 271 3.15 12.30 4.10
C LYS A 271 2.62 12.58 2.70
N GLU A 272 1.70 13.53 2.53
CA GLU A 272 1.23 14.01 1.23
C GLU A 272 2.40 14.37 0.31
N ALA A 273 3.34 15.17 0.83
CA ALA A 273 4.51 15.59 0.08
C ALA A 273 5.39 14.39 -0.31
N ASP A 274 5.57 13.42 0.59
CA ASP A 274 6.35 12.21 0.32
C ASP A 274 5.71 11.34 -0.76
N TYR A 275 4.39 11.14 -0.74
CA TYR A 275 3.68 10.38 -1.77
C TYR A 275 3.79 11.04 -3.14
N LEU A 276 3.56 12.35 -3.21
CA LEU A 276 3.63 13.10 -4.47
C LEU A 276 5.03 13.05 -5.07
N LYS A 277 6.04 13.32 -4.24
CA LYS A 277 7.44 13.25 -4.63
C LYS A 277 7.84 11.86 -5.11
N ALA A 278 7.48 10.81 -4.36
CA ALA A 278 7.75 9.43 -4.73
C ALA A 278 7.20 9.09 -6.12
N TYR A 279 5.94 9.46 -6.37
CA TYR A 279 5.30 9.21 -7.66
C TYR A 279 5.95 9.99 -8.80
N GLN A 280 6.13 11.30 -8.63
CA GLN A 280 6.62 12.17 -9.70
C GLN A 280 8.09 11.91 -10.03
N GLU A 281 8.97 11.80 -9.02
CA GLU A 281 10.41 11.74 -9.23
C GLU A 281 10.95 10.33 -9.48
N ASN A 282 10.21 9.27 -9.09
CA ASN A 282 10.76 7.90 -9.15
C ASN A 282 9.88 6.91 -9.93
N ILE A 283 8.58 7.18 -10.10
CA ILE A 283 7.67 6.25 -10.74
C ILE A 283 7.30 6.74 -12.14
N ALA A 284 6.64 7.89 -12.25
CA ALA A 284 6.14 8.40 -13.52
C ALA A 284 7.27 8.66 -14.54
N VAL A 285 8.42 9.14 -14.10
CA VAL A 285 9.61 9.37 -14.95
C VAL A 285 10.19 8.10 -15.56
N ASN A 286 9.87 6.93 -14.97
CA ASN A 286 10.37 5.63 -15.42
C ASN A 286 9.40 4.87 -16.34
N LYS A 287 8.31 5.48 -16.79
CA LYS A 287 7.36 4.89 -17.73
C LYS A 287 8.07 4.33 -18.98
N ASP A 288 8.98 5.10 -19.55
CA ASP A 288 9.73 4.70 -20.74
C ASP A 288 10.88 3.73 -20.45
N ASN A 289 11.21 3.53 -19.19
CA ASN A 289 12.19 2.56 -18.69
C ASN A 289 11.55 1.23 -18.23
N GLY A 290 10.32 0.96 -18.65
CA GLY A 290 9.61 -0.29 -18.40
C GLY A 290 8.76 -0.31 -17.11
N CYS A 291 8.59 0.82 -16.42
CA CYS A 291 7.66 0.94 -15.32
C CYS A 291 6.21 1.07 -15.86
N LEU A 292 5.41 0.03 -15.66
CA LEU A 292 4.00 0.02 -16.11
C LEU A 292 3.06 0.82 -15.21
N GLY A 293 3.57 1.34 -14.09
CA GLY A 293 2.83 2.14 -13.11
C GLY A 293 3.01 1.65 -11.68
N SER A 294 2.11 2.08 -10.81
CA SER A 294 2.27 1.83 -9.37
C SER A 294 0.95 1.75 -8.62
N PHE A 295 1.06 1.28 -7.36
CA PHE A 295 -0.05 1.22 -6.41
C PHE A 295 0.33 1.96 -5.14
N VAL A 296 -0.41 3.02 -4.80
CA VAL A 296 -0.22 3.72 -3.54
C VAL A 296 -0.62 2.83 -2.36
N PHE A 297 0.21 2.78 -1.34
CA PHE A 297 -0.06 1.99 -0.13
C PHE A 297 -0.21 2.92 1.08
N LEU A 298 -1.31 2.91 1.85
CA LEU A 298 -2.40 1.93 1.78
C LEU A 298 -3.71 2.65 1.49
N TRP A 299 -4.38 2.29 0.41
CA TRP A 299 -5.73 2.78 0.11
C TRP A 299 -6.74 2.09 1.03
N GLY A 300 -7.17 2.82 2.04
CA GLY A 300 -7.95 2.34 3.15
C GLY A 300 -7.41 2.89 4.46
N TYR A 301 -7.74 2.23 5.55
CA TYR A 301 -7.24 2.62 6.86
C TYR A 301 -6.28 1.58 7.43
N GLN A 302 -5.26 2.05 8.10
CA GLN A 302 -4.33 1.22 8.86
C GLN A 302 -4.41 1.62 10.32
N THR A 303 -4.58 0.63 11.19
CA THR A 303 -4.55 0.85 12.63
C THR A 303 -3.38 0.08 13.22
N HIS A 304 -2.50 0.81 13.87
CA HIS A 304 -1.46 0.23 14.70
C HIS A 304 -1.93 0.27 16.16
N GLY A 305 -2.41 -0.88 16.69
CA GLY A 305 -3.20 -0.88 17.90
C GLY A 305 -4.61 -0.45 17.59
N GLU A 306 -5.04 0.71 18.01
CA GLU A 306 -6.39 1.16 17.70
C GLU A 306 -6.46 2.35 16.75
N VAL A 307 -5.38 3.13 16.52
CA VAL A 307 -5.54 4.41 15.78
C VAL A 307 -4.30 4.97 15.07
N LEU A 308 -3.16 4.32 14.99
CA LEU A 308 -2.06 4.86 14.19
C LEU A 308 -2.33 4.69 12.70
N THR A 309 -2.14 5.75 11.94
CA THR A 309 -2.50 5.79 10.52
C THR A 309 -1.36 5.46 9.58
N TRP A 310 -0.14 5.45 10.03
CA TRP A 310 1.13 5.36 9.29
C TRP A 310 1.01 5.45 7.75
N TYR A 311 0.49 4.40 7.08
CA TYR A 311 0.28 4.36 5.63
C TYR A 311 -1.17 4.59 5.21
N GLY A 312 -2.14 4.54 6.12
CA GLY A 312 -3.56 4.68 5.77
C GLY A 312 -3.84 6.04 5.13
N LEU A 313 -4.53 6.02 4.00
CA LEU A 313 -4.97 7.22 3.29
C LEU A 313 -6.34 7.70 3.77
N PHE A 314 -6.98 6.89 4.61
CA PHE A 314 -8.29 7.17 5.20
C PHE A 314 -8.27 6.86 6.69
N ASP A 315 -9.16 7.48 7.44
CA ASP A 315 -9.51 7.01 8.77
C ASP A 315 -10.56 5.87 8.71
N LYS A 316 -10.92 5.30 9.87
CA LYS A 316 -11.94 4.23 9.94
C LYS A 316 -13.34 4.69 9.54
N LYS A 317 -13.63 5.99 9.58
CA LYS A 317 -14.91 6.56 9.20
C LYS A 317 -14.99 6.91 7.73
N GLY A 318 -13.86 6.81 6.99
CA GLY A 318 -13.76 7.13 5.57
C GLY A 318 -13.34 8.56 5.29
N TYR A 319 -12.92 9.34 6.30
CA TYR A 319 -12.31 10.66 6.04
C TYR A 319 -10.98 10.49 5.31
N THR A 320 -10.82 11.26 4.23
CA THR A 320 -9.58 11.27 3.45
C THR A 320 -8.49 12.05 4.15
N PHE A 321 -7.25 11.58 4.01
CA PHE A 321 -6.07 12.34 4.38
C PHE A 321 -5.47 13.05 3.15
N PRO A 322 -4.64 14.09 3.34
CA PRO A 322 -4.05 14.86 2.23
C PRO A 322 -3.34 14.03 1.15
N ALA A 323 -2.86 12.84 1.49
CA ALA A 323 -2.25 11.93 0.52
C ALA A 323 -3.23 11.44 -0.57
N VAL A 324 -4.54 11.38 -0.30
CA VAL A 324 -5.57 11.11 -1.33
C VAL A 324 -5.60 12.23 -2.35
N ASP A 325 -5.54 13.48 -1.89
CA ASP A 325 -5.52 14.66 -2.73
C ASP A 325 -4.28 14.68 -3.62
N ALA A 326 -3.12 14.38 -3.04
CA ALA A 326 -1.86 14.25 -3.78
C ALA A 326 -1.94 13.18 -4.86
N MET A 327 -2.53 12.02 -4.56
CA MET A 327 -2.67 10.96 -5.55
C MET A 327 -3.66 11.31 -6.64
N GLN A 328 -4.77 11.95 -6.32
CA GLN A 328 -5.66 12.49 -7.38
C GLN A 328 -4.89 13.44 -8.28
N TYR A 329 -4.18 14.41 -7.71
CA TYR A 329 -3.36 15.33 -8.49
C TYR A 329 -2.31 14.61 -9.35
N ALA A 330 -1.60 13.64 -8.78
CA ALA A 330 -0.58 12.87 -9.48
C ALA A 330 -1.15 12.09 -10.69
N TRP A 331 -2.35 11.55 -10.55
CA TRP A 331 -2.99 10.72 -11.58
C TRP A 331 -3.74 11.52 -12.65
N THR A 332 -4.24 12.71 -12.29
CA THR A 332 -5.20 13.46 -13.15
C THR A 332 -4.73 14.88 -13.50
N GLY A 333 -3.74 15.41 -12.79
CA GLY A 333 -3.27 16.78 -12.95
C GLY A 333 -4.11 17.83 -12.19
N SER A 334 -5.12 17.41 -11.42
CA SER A 334 -5.98 18.32 -10.65
C SER A 334 -6.27 17.80 -9.25
N TYR A 335 -6.26 18.70 -8.27
CA TYR A 335 -6.72 18.40 -6.91
C TYR A 335 -8.23 18.20 -6.85
N PRO A 336 -8.78 17.48 -5.85
CA PRO A 336 -10.21 17.46 -5.59
C PRO A 336 -10.71 18.88 -5.28
N LYS A 337 -12.01 19.11 -5.48
CA LYS A 337 -12.62 20.41 -5.16
C LYS A 337 -12.64 20.71 -3.67
N ASN A 338 -12.89 19.69 -2.88
CA ASN A 338 -12.80 19.75 -1.42
C ASN A 338 -11.57 18.96 -1.00
N ARG A 339 -10.57 19.66 -0.48
CA ARG A 339 -9.29 19.12 -0.07
C ARG A 339 -9.28 18.80 1.42
N ALA A 340 -8.46 17.85 1.77
CA ALA A 340 -8.22 17.54 3.16
C ALA A 340 -7.48 18.69 3.88
N PRO A 341 -7.78 18.94 5.15
CA PRO A 341 -7.09 19.95 5.95
C PRO A 341 -5.60 19.68 6.10
N VAL A 342 -4.84 20.74 6.27
CA VAL A 342 -3.38 20.73 6.29
C VAL A 342 -2.85 21.06 7.69
N ILE A 343 -2.00 20.17 8.22
CA ILE A 343 -1.08 20.46 9.31
C ILE A 343 0.31 20.45 8.68
N ALA A 344 0.85 21.63 8.43
CA ALA A 344 2.03 21.76 7.58
C ALA A 344 3.24 20.99 8.10
N THR A 345 3.48 21.02 9.41
CA THR A 345 4.60 20.32 10.04
C THR A 345 4.25 19.78 11.42
N ARG A 346 5.07 18.86 11.93
CA ARG A 346 4.98 18.41 13.34
C ARG A 346 5.19 19.53 14.37
N ASN A 347 5.84 20.63 13.96
CA ASN A 347 5.99 21.80 14.84
C ASN A 347 4.66 22.52 15.12
N ASP A 348 3.63 22.23 14.32
CA ASP A 348 2.29 22.78 14.49
C ASP A 348 1.43 21.97 15.47
N ILE A 349 1.99 20.87 16.02
CA ILE A 349 1.35 20.01 17.03
C ILE A 349 2.17 20.06 18.31
N LEU A 350 1.64 20.66 19.35
CA LEU A 350 2.35 20.89 20.60
C LEU A 350 1.57 20.34 21.80
N MET A 351 2.31 19.84 22.79
CA MET A 351 1.80 19.54 24.10
C MET A 351 2.63 20.29 25.15
N ASN A 352 2.00 21.13 25.96
CA ASN A 352 2.69 22.01 26.90
C ASN A 352 3.78 22.87 26.23
N GLY A 353 3.54 23.33 25.00
CA GLY A 353 4.48 24.12 24.22
C GLY A 353 5.66 23.34 23.64
N LYS A 354 5.70 22.02 23.76
CA LYS A 354 6.75 21.13 23.25
C LYS A 354 6.20 20.26 22.12
N LYS A 355 7.06 19.90 21.18
CA LYS A 355 6.75 18.94 20.11
C LYS A 355 6.98 17.49 20.54
N ALA A 356 6.43 16.53 19.81
CA ALA A 356 6.50 15.11 20.17
C ALA A 356 7.95 14.60 20.32
N GLU A 357 8.86 15.06 19.48
CA GLU A 357 10.30 14.73 19.50
C GLU A 357 11.02 15.15 20.81
N ASP A 358 10.44 16.08 21.58
CA ASP A 358 11.00 16.52 22.85
C ASP A 358 10.80 15.50 23.99
N ALA A 359 10.29 14.31 23.70
CA ALA A 359 10.09 13.23 24.66
C ALA A 359 9.32 13.67 25.92
N ILE A 360 8.09 14.16 25.72
CA ILE A 360 7.29 14.82 26.76
C ILE A 360 6.87 13.82 27.82
N ILE A 361 7.20 14.12 29.08
CA ILE A 361 6.79 13.36 30.25
C ILE A 361 5.90 14.26 31.10
N VAL A 362 4.72 13.76 31.46
CA VAL A 362 3.75 14.46 32.30
C VAL A 362 3.52 13.71 33.60
N SER A 363 3.24 14.44 34.66
CA SER A 363 2.91 13.85 35.96
C SER A 363 1.47 13.33 35.99
N PRO A 364 1.18 12.24 36.70
CA PRO A 364 -0.19 11.78 36.90
C PRO A 364 -1.04 12.91 37.50
N ASN A 365 -2.26 13.05 37.00
CA ASN A 365 -3.23 14.07 37.44
C ASN A 365 -2.80 15.54 37.22
N SER A 366 -1.77 15.80 36.41
CA SER A 366 -1.43 17.17 36.02
C SER A 366 -2.38 17.67 34.92
N SER A 367 -2.62 18.98 34.90
CA SER A 367 -3.28 19.64 33.77
C SER A 367 -2.30 19.82 32.65
N ASN A 368 -2.71 19.47 31.45
CA ASN A 368 -1.84 19.55 30.27
C ASN A 368 -2.61 20.19 29.11
N GLU A 369 -1.92 20.99 28.31
CA GLU A 369 -2.48 21.64 27.14
C GLU A 369 -1.96 20.99 25.87
N ALA A 370 -2.87 20.64 24.95
CA ALA A 370 -2.53 20.23 23.60
C ALA A 370 -3.00 21.31 22.61
N LYS A 371 -2.16 21.64 21.66
CA LYS A 371 -2.43 22.67 20.65
C LYS A 371 -2.07 22.16 19.26
N VAL A 372 -2.88 22.52 18.27
CA VAL A 372 -2.60 22.27 16.86
C VAL A 372 -2.90 23.52 16.05
N THR A 373 -2.11 23.74 15.02
CA THR A 373 -2.38 24.74 13.99
C THR A 373 -2.67 24.00 12.68
N ALA A 374 -3.86 24.19 12.15
CA ALA A 374 -4.28 23.60 10.87
C ALA A 374 -4.97 24.66 10.02
N THR A 375 -4.92 24.47 8.72
CA THR A 375 -5.60 25.30 7.72
C THR A 375 -6.37 24.42 6.76
N ASP A 376 -7.41 24.95 6.17
CA ASP A 376 -8.13 24.32 5.08
C ASP A 376 -7.80 25.00 3.76
N PRO A 377 -7.37 24.25 2.71
CA PRO A 377 -7.02 24.84 1.42
C PRO A 377 -8.18 25.53 0.69
N ASP A 378 -9.41 25.12 0.99
CA ASP A 378 -10.63 25.65 0.36
C ASP A 378 -11.32 26.70 1.23
N GLY A 379 -10.79 26.93 2.44
CA GLY A 379 -11.31 27.92 3.39
C GLY A 379 -12.49 27.42 4.23
N ASP A 380 -12.70 26.13 4.28
CA ASP A 380 -13.75 25.51 5.07
C ASP A 380 -13.50 25.64 6.58
N ALA A 381 -14.58 25.67 7.37
CA ALA A 381 -14.48 25.73 8.82
C ALA A 381 -14.00 24.40 9.39
N LEU A 382 -12.93 24.45 10.20
CA LEU A 382 -12.34 23.28 10.82
C LEU A 382 -13.00 22.90 12.14
N THR A 383 -13.19 21.59 12.35
CA THR A 383 -13.48 21.02 13.67
C THR A 383 -12.32 20.14 14.12
N TYR A 384 -12.12 20.01 15.43
CA TYR A 384 -10.98 19.32 16.02
C TYR A 384 -11.45 18.21 16.95
N ASP A 385 -11.18 16.97 16.59
CA ASP A 385 -11.42 15.82 17.45
C ASP A 385 -10.08 15.36 18.07
N TRP A 386 -10.03 15.35 19.41
CA TRP A 386 -8.86 14.95 20.16
C TRP A 386 -9.04 13.55 20.75
N MET A 387 -8.00 12.72 20.59
CA MET A 387 -8.01 11.37 21.10
C MET A 387 -6.71 11.07 21.86
N ILE A 388 -6.84 10.51 23.06
CA ILE A 388 -5.70 10.02 23.84
C ILE A 388 -5.62 8.52 23.67
N MET A 389 -4.44 8.03 23.29
CA MET A 389 -4.23 6.63 23.03
C MET A 389 -3.00 6.10 23.75
N LYS A 390 -3.02 4.79 24.01
CA LYS A 390 -1.83 4.09 24.50
C LYS A 390 -0.77 4.06 23.41
N GLU A 391 0.44 4.52 23.72
CA GLU A 391 1.57 4.40 22.80
C GLU A 391 1.96 2.94 22.61
N LYS A 392 2.27 2.59 21.37
CA LYS A 392 2.97 1.35 21.03
C LYS A 392 4.44 1.65 20.75
N THR A 393 5.31 0.87 21.35
CA THR A 393 6.73 0.85 21.00
C THR A 393 6.91 0.06 19.70
N ALA A 394 7.84 0.48 18.85
CA ALA A 394 8.25 -0.28 17.69
C ALA A 394 8.76 -1.65 18.14
N SER A 395 8.31 -2.72 17.50
CA SER A 395 8.97 -4.00 17.62
C SER A 395 10.34 -3.92 16.93
N SER A 396 11.33 -4.62 17.48
CA SER A 396 12.72 -4.60 16.99
C SER A 396 12.87 -5.04 15.53
N ASP A 397 11.88 -5.71 14.96
CA ASP A 397 11.87 -6.21 13.58
C ASP A 397 10.97 -5.40 12.63
N GLY A 398 10.28 -4.38 13.12
CA GLY A 398 9.36 -3.55 12.30
C GLY A 398 8.16 -4.29 11.72
N SER A 399 8.19 -5.62 11.72
CA SER A 399 7.19 -6.46 11.03
C SER A 399 5.83 -6.51 11.74
N GLN A 400 5.83 -6.39 13.06
CA GLN A 400 4.59 -6.42 13.85
C GLN A 400 3.84 -5.09 13.86
N SER A 401 4.47 -4.03 13.40
CA SER A 401 3.85 -2.72 13.34
C SER A 401 2.84 -2.59 12.20
N GLN A 402 2.87 -3.47 11.22
CA GLN A 402 2.14 -3.25 9.99
C GLN A 402 0.75 -3.86 9.93
N ILE A 403 0.51 -4.97 10.59
CA ILE A 403 -0.82 -5.59 10.59
C ILE A 403 -0.95 -6.42 11.87
N ASP A 404 -1.85 -6.05 12.76
CA ASP A 404 -2.30 -7.00 13.77
C ASP A 404 -3.15 -8.07 13.08
N ARG A 405 -2.50 -9.18 12.71
CA ARG A 405 -3.13 -10.33 12.05
C ARG A 405 -4.06 -11.13 12.98
N ARG A 406 -4.34 -10.63 14.19
CA ARG A 406 -5.12 -11.32 15.20
C ARG A 406 -6.55 -10.82 15.37
N THR A 407 -7.03 -9.94 14.53
CA THR A 407 -8.47 -9.72 14.44
C THR A 407 -9.04 -10.68 13.39
N ARG A 408 -9.24 -11.91 13.84
CA ARG A 408 -10.16 -12.85 13.21
C ARG A 408 -11.60 -12.44 13.54
#